data_b80538ba56219b47a19d77d2b5dd387c
#
_entry.id   b80538ba56219b47a19d77d2b5dd387c
#
_cell.length_a   1.000
_cell.length_b   1.000
_cell.length_c   1.000
_cell.angle_alpha   90.00
_cell.angle_beta   90.00
_cell.angle_gamma   90.00
#
_symmetry.space_group_name_H-M   'P 1'
#
loop_
_entity.id
_entity.type
_entity.pdbx_description
1 polymer ?
#
loop_
_entity_poly.entity_id
_entity_poly.type
_entity_poly.pdbx_seq_one_letter_code
_entity_poly.pdbx_strand_id
1 'polypeptide(L)'
;MNKTIYALGFFDGVHMGHGALLSAVRTLAKEHSAQAGVVTFASHPDTLVTGHTPRLINTARDRQRLLQEKYHMERVLTLPFDEAMRSMPWQDFLRLLRRNYGASGFVCGEDFRFGHRGQGTAQTLAQYCREENLPWAVVPDQIVDGVRVSSTYIRQQIETGDMATAVKFLGHPHILTGTVIHGKALGRTLGIPTANLTLPKELAVPKFGVYVCSCNLDGKVYAAVTNLGTRPTVAGGNVTVEAWILDYAGDLYGRELTLQFHYFLRPEQKFPDLQTLQAQIRRDASRAESYLRKFLL
;
A
#
# COMPACT_ATOMS: atom_id res chain seq x y z
N MET A 1 19.04 15.55 -18.84
CA MET A 1 18.07 14.93 -17.93
C MET A 1 17.46 16.01 -17.05
N ASN A 2 16.15 15.94 -16.75
CA ASN A 2 15.54 16.87 -15.83
C ASN A 2 16.12 16.65 -14.43
N LYS A 3 16.39 17.74 -13.71
CA LYS A 3 16.81 17.70 -12.32
C LYS A 3 15.70 17.10 -11.47
N THR A 4 16.01 16.15 -10.59
CA THR A 4 15.01 15.51 -9.72
C THR A 4 15.54 15.44 -8.29
N ILE A 5 14.72 15.83 -7.32
CA ILE A 5 14.98 15.59 -5.90
C ILE A 5 14.26 14.31 -5.50
N TYR A 6 14.99 13.37 -4.94
CA TYR A 6 14.47 12.04 -4.62
C TYR A 6 14.31 11.80 -3.13
N ALA A 7 13.13 11.30 -2.73
CA ALA A 7 12.98 10.57 -1.48
C ALA A 7 13.55 9.15 -1.63
N LEU A 8 14.31 8.70 -0.65
CA LEU A 8 14.92 7.37 -0.63
C LEU A 8 14.19 6.48 0.38
N GLY A 9 13.70 5.31 -0.07
CA GLY A 9 13.01 4.37 0.81
C GLY A 9 12.36 3.21 0.04
N PHE A 10 11.84 2.21 0.78
CA PHE A 10 11.06 1.14 0.18
C PHE A 10 9.59 1.52 0.00
N PHE A 11 9.04 2.35 0.90
CA PHE A 11 7.69 2.91 0.85
C PHE A 11 6.56 1.86 0.94
N ASP A 12 6.76 0.76 1.67
CA ASP A 12 5.69 -0.21 1.89
C ASP A 12 4.50 0.42 2.64
N GLY A 13 3.30 0.33 2.05
CA GLY A 13 2.08 0.94 2.57
C GLY A 13 1.93 2.44 2.28
N VAL A 14 2.95 3.15 1.82
CA VAL A 14 2.97 4.60 1.59
C VAL A 14 2.27 5.38 2.73
N HIS A 15 2.58 5.01 3.97
CA HIS A 15 1.93 5.49 5.20
C HIS A 15 2.25 6.97 5.53
N MET A 16 1.64 7.51 6.59
CA MET A 16 1.79 8.92 6.98
C MET A 16 3.25 9.34 7.19
N GLY A 17 4.10 8.47 7.74
CA GLY A 17 5.55 8.73 7.83
C GLY A 17 6.19 8.92 6.46
N HIS A 18 5.85 8.08 5.48
CA HIS A 18 6.26 8.28 4.10
C HIS A 18 5.67 9.57 3.51
N GLY A 19 4.42 9.90 3.84
CA GLY A 19 3.77 11.15 3.41
C GLY A 19 4.56 12.39 3.83
N ALA A 20 5.15 12.39 5.03
CA ALA A 20 6.02 13.48 5.48
C ALA A 20 7.29 13.62 4.62
N LEU A 21 7.95 12.49 4.25
CA LEU A 21 9.09 12.51 3.33
C LEU A 21 8.69 13.05 1.95
N LEU A 22 7.56 12.59 1.42
CA LEU A 22 7.06 12.98 0.10
C LEU A 22 6.67 14.46 0.05
N SER A 23 6.12 14.99 1.14
CA SER A 23 5.87 16.43 1.30
C SER A 23 7.17 17.23 1.29
N ALA A 24 8.18 16.79 2.03
CA ALA A 24 9.50 17.45 2.05
C ALA A 24 10.17 17.44 0.67
N VAL A 25 10.08 16.32 -0.08
CA VAL A 25 10.57 16.25 -1.47
C VAL A 25 9.89 17.29 -2.35
N ARG A 26 8.55 17.39 -2.29
CA ARG A 26 7.79 18.35 -3.12
C ARG A 26 8.17 19.80 -2.80
N THR A 27 8.32 20.13 -1.52
CA THR A 27 8.74 21.45 -1.09
C THR A 27 10.13 21.77 -1.65
N LEU A 28 11.09 20.88 -1.41
CA LEU A 28 12.47 21.06 -1.84
C LEU A 28 12.60 21.10 -3.38
N ALA A 29 11.85 20.27 -4.09
CA ALA A 29 11.80 20.25 -5.55
C ALA A 29 11.30 21.57 -6.12
N LYS A 30 10.23 22.13 -5.52
CA LYS A 30 9.69 23.44 -5.92
C LYS A 30 10.70 24.57 -5.70
N GLU A 31 11.38 24.60 -4.56
CA GLU A 31 12.40 25.61 -4.22
C GLU A 31 13.58 25.59 -5.18
N HIS A 32 13.94 24.41 -5.70
CA HIS A 32 15.10 24.22 -6.59
C HIS A 32 14.73 24.04 -8.08
N SER A 33 13.48 24.31 -8.48
CA SER A 33 13.02 24.15 -9.87
C SER A 33 13.34 22.74 -10.43
N ALA A 34 13.11 21.72 -9.63
CA ALA A 34 13.35 20.31 -9.93
C ALA A 34 12.04 19.50 -9.86
N GLN A 35 12.04 18.29 -10.41
CA GLN A 35 10.95 17.34 -10.28
C GLN A 35 10.97 16.68 -8.89
N ALA A 36 9.79 16.37 -8.35
CA ALA A 36 9.65 15.57 -7.15
C ALA A 36 9.68 14.08 -7.51
N GLY A 37 10.60 13.32 -6.92
CA GLY A 37 10.80 11.92 -7.24
C GLY A 37 10.96 11.02 -6.02
N VAL A 38 10.84 9.72 -6.26
CA VAL A 38 11.05 8.65 -5.30
C VAL A 38 11.98 7.61 -5.89
N VAL A 39 12.92 7.11 -5.10
CA VAL A 39 13.67 5.88 -5.37
C VAL A 39 13.14 4.79 -4.45
N THR A 40 12.66 3.71 -5.05
CA THR A 40 12.17 2.52 -4.36
C THR A 40 12.75 1.25 -5.01
N PHE A 41 12.43 0.08 -4.48
CA PHE A 41 12.94 -1.20 -4.97
C PHE A 41 11.81 -2.12 -5.42
N ALA A 42 12.09 -2.96 -6.42
CA ALA A 42 11.14 -3.94 -6.95
C ALA A 42 10.80 -5.03 -5.91
N SER A 43 11.80 -5.49 -5.15
CA SER A 43 11.67 -6.45 -4.06
C SER A 43 12.09 -5.83 -2.73
N HIS A 44 11.56 -6.36 -1.61
CA HIS A 44 11.94 -5.87 -0.28
C HIS A 44 13.43 -6.18 -0.01
N PRO A 45 14.23 -5.20 0.42
CA PRO A 45 15.66 -5.41 0.68
C PRO A 45 15.94 -6.57 1.66
N ASP A 46 15.10 -6.76 2.68
CA ASP A 46 15.27 -7.83 3.67
C ASP A 46 15.28 -9.23 3.06
N THR A 47 14.64 -9.43 1.91
CA THR A 47 14.67 -10.71 1.19
C THR A 47 16.10 -11.19 0.95
N LEU A 48 17.01 -10.29 0.55
CA LEU A 48 18.42 -10.60 0.32
C LEU A 48 19.30 -10.36 1.56
N VAL A 49 18.93 -9.40 2.42
CA VAL A 49 19.76 -9.01 3.58
C VAL A 49 19.63 -10.02 4.72
N THR A 50 18.41 -10.44 5.04
CA THR A 50 18.12 -11.33 6.17
C THR A 50 17.69 -12.73 5.76
N GLY A 51 17.42 -12.96 4.47
CA GLY A 51 16.82 -14.21 3.95
C GLY A 51 15.32 -14.35 4.27
N HIS A 52 14.71 -13.33 4.91
CA HIS A 52 13.29 -13.30 5.23
C HIS A 52 12.56 -12.27 4.37
N THR A 53 11.54 -12.71 3.65
CA THR A 53 10.68 -11.81 2.87
C THR A 53 9.48 -11.41 3.73
N PRO A 54 9.41 -10.17 4.21
CA PRO A 54 8.22 -9.71 4.94
C PRO A 54 7.03 -9.67 3.97
N ARG A 55 5.84 -9.98 4.46
CA ARG A 55 4.62 -9.73 3.70
C ARG A 55 4.41 -8.24 3.54
N LEU A 56 4.03 -7.81 2.34
CA LEU A 56 3.92 -6.39 2.00
C LEU A 56 2.51 -5.86 2.30
N ILE A 57 2.41 -4.58 2.60
CA ILE A 57 1.12 -3.89 2.74
C ILE A 57 0.50 -3.63 1.36
N ASN A 58 1.34 -3.31 0.37
CA ASN A 58 0.91 -3.03 -1.01
C ASN A 58 1.75 -3.83 -2.02
N THR A 59 1.14 -4.20 -3.14
CA THR A 59 1.89 -4.65 -4.31
C THR A 59 2.81 -3.53 -4.81
N ALA A 60 3.83 -3.87 -5.59
CA ALA A 60 4.71 -2.86 -6.21
C ALA A 60 3.89 -1.88 -7.09
N ARG A 61 2.86 -2.40 -7.78
CA ARG A 61 1.97 -1.61 -8.63
C ARG A 61 1.10 -0.65 -7.81
N ASP A 62 0.46 -1.12 -6.74
CA ASP A 62 -0.37 -0.28 -5.87
C ASP A 62 0.47 0.79 -5.17
N ARG A 63 1.69 0.45 -4.76
CA ARG A 63 2.66 1.38 -4.18
C ARG A 63 3.01 2.49 -5.17
N GLN A 64 3.33 2.13 -6.42
CA GLN A 64 3.62 3.10 -7.47
C GLN A 64 2.42 4.03 -7.73
N ARG A 65 1.22 3.46 -7.80
CA ARG A 65 -0.02 4.21 -7.98
C ARG A 65 -0.27 5.21 -6.85
N LEU A 66 -0.11 4.80 -5.59
CA LEU A 66 -0.23 5.70 -4.44
C LEU A 66 0.78 6.84 -4.50
N LEU A 67 2.03 6.55 -4.83
CA LEU A 67 3.07 7.56 -4.97
C LEU A 67 2.74 8.60 -6.05
N GLN A 68 2.21 8.16 -7.18
CA GLN A 68 1.88 9.04 -8.31
C GLN A 68 0.54 9.77 -8.12
N GLU A 69 -0.54 9.05 -7.82
CA GLU A 69 -1.89 9.62 -7.80
C GLU A 69 -2.19 10.38 -6.50
N LYS A 70 -1.84 9.82 -5.33
CA LYS A 70 -2.13 10.45 -4.04
C LYS A 70 -1.09 11.49 -3.64
N TYR A 71 0.20 11.18 -3.84
CA TYR A 71 1.29 12.05 -3.39
C TYR A 71 1.91 12.90 -4.52
N HIS A 72 1.41 12.73 -5.77
CA HIS A 72 1.80 13.52 -6.94
C HIS A 72 3.32 13.50 -7.20
N MET A 73 3.94 12.33 -7.04
CA MET A 73 5.33 12.15 -7.41
C MET A 73 5.46 12.08 -8.92
N GLU A 74 6.17 13.03 -9.50
CA GLU A 74 6.38 13.14 -10.95
C GLU A 74 7.27 12.01 -11.48
N ARG A 75 8.16 11.50 -10.63
CA ARG A 75 9.08 10.43 -10.99
C ARG A 75 9.16 9.35 -9.92
N VAL A 76 8.80 8.12 -10.28
CA VAL A 76 8.96 6.95 -9.42
C VAL A 76 9.99 6.03 -10.07
N LEU A 77 11.17 5.94 -9.45
CA LEU A 77 12.26 5.10 -9.90
C LEU A 77 12.25 3.80 -9.09
N THR A 78 11.86 2.70 -9.72
CA THR A 78 11.89 1.36 -9.11
C THR A 78 13.14 0.63 -9.57
N LEU A 79 14.10 0.43 -8.67
CA LEU A 79 15.35 -0.25 -8.95
C LEU A 79 15.28 -1.74 -8.57
N PRO A 80 15.98 -2.63 -9.27
CA PRO A 80 16.19 -3.98 -8.78
C PRO A 80 17.03 -3.94 -7.49
N PHE A 81 16.67 -4.77 -6.49
CA PHE A 81 17.51 -4.99 -5.32
C PHE A 81 18.14 -6.38 -5.45
N ASP A 82 19.23 -6.43 -6.18
CA ASP A 82 20.04 -7.62 -6.43
C ASP A 82 21.35 -7.60 -5.63
N GLU A 83 22.20 -8.60 -5.82
CA GLU A 83 23.48 -8.73 -5.11
C GLU A 83 24.44 -7.56 -5.43
N ALA A 84 24.39 -7.02 -6.66
CA ALA A 84 25.18 -5.85 -7.03
C ALA A 84 24.73 -4.60 -6.27
N MET A 85 23.42 -4.39 -6.14
CA MET A 85 22.84 -3.29 -5.35
C MET A 85 23.11 -3.48 -3.85
N ARG A 86 22.98 -4.68 -3.31
CA ARG A 86 23.27 -5.02 -1.90
C ARG A 86 24.72 -4.74 -1.51
N SER A 87 25.66 -5.06 -2.40
CA SER A 87 27.11 -4.90 -2.18
C SER A 87 27.66 -3.52 -2.54
N MET A 88 26.84 -2.65 -3.14
CA MET A 88 27.27 -1.34 -3.62
C MET A 88 27.63 -0.39 -2.46
N PRO A 89 28.83 0.24 -2.46
CA PRO A 89 29.14 1.29 -1.51
C PRO A 89 28.13 2.42 -1.54
N TRP A 90 27.81 3.01 -0.41
CA TRP A 90 26.76 4.03 -0.33
C TRP A 90 27.10 5.28 -1.19
N GLN A 91 28.37 5.65 -1.33
CA GLN A 91 28.80 6.76 -2.22
C GLN A 91 28.49 6.43 -3.68
N ASP A 92 28.72 5.18 -4.10
CA ASP A 92 28.48 4.77 -5.47
C ASP A 92 26.98 4.71 -5.79
N PHE A 93 26.16 4.35 -4.82
CA PHE A 93 24.71 4.45 -4.95
C PHE A 93 24.24 5.90 -5.20
N LEU A 94 24.75 6.88 -4.45
CA LEU A 94 24.41 8.29 -4.67
C LEU A 94 24.96 8.81 -6.01
N ARG A 95 26.17 8.39 -6.41
CA ARG A 95 26.76 8.73 -7.72
C ARG A 95 25.94 8.12 -8.86
N LEU A 96 25.47 6.86 -8.71
CA LEU A 96 24.59 6.20 -9.67
C LEU A 96 23.31 7.02 -9.89
N LEU A 97 22.64 7.43 -8.81
CA LEU A 97 21.43 8.24 -8.89
C LEU A 97 21.66 9.59 -9.56
N ARG A 98 22.79 10.24 -9.29
CA ARG A 98 23.13 11.51 -9.92
C ARG A 98 23.43 11.37 -11.41
N ARG A 99 24.30 10.42 -11.78
CA ARG A 99 24.77 10.26 -13.17
C ARG A 99 23.71 9.69 -14.10
N ASN A 100 22.98 8.68 -13.63
CA ASN A 100 22.08 7.90 -14.49
C ASN A 100 20.63 8.35 -14.41
N TYR A 101 20.24 8.99 -13.28
CA TYR A 101 18.83 9.30 -13.03
C TYR A 101 18.56 10.78 -12.76
N GLY A 102 19.59 11.63 -12.86
CA GLY A 102 19.45 13.08 -12.74
C GLY A 102 19.14 13.56 -11.32
N ALA A 103 19.56 12.80 -10.29
CA ALA A 103 19.39 13.23 -8.92
C ALA A 103 20.16 14.52 -8.65
N SER A 104 19.44 15.55 -8.22
CA SER A 104 19.94 16.87 -7.87
C SER A 104 19.72 17.23 -6.40
N GLY A 105 19.20 16.32 -5.60
CA GLY A 105 18.98 16.44 -4.16
C GLY A 105 18.34 15.20 -3.59
N PHE A 106 18.33 15.07 -2.27
CA PHE A 106 17.88 13.87 -1.57
C PHE A 106 17.09 14.17 -0.29
N VAL A 107 16.09 13.33 -0.02
CA VAL A 107 15.33 13.34 1.23
C VAL A 107 15.29 11.92 1.79
N CYS A 108 15.49 11.74 3.09
CA CYS A 108 15.35 10.43 3.75
C CYS A 108 14.77 10.58 5.17
N GLY A 109 14.34 9.48 5.76
CA GLY A 109 14.03 9.40 7.18
C GLY A 109 15.31 9.39 8.06
N GLU A 110 15.18 9.72 9.33
CA GLU A 110 16.32 9.75 10.26
C GLU A 110 16.92 8.36 10.54
N ASP A 111 16.13 7.29 10.41
CA ASP A 111 16.54 5.90 10.57
C ASP A 111 17.00 5.23 9.26
N PHE A 112 16.98 5.96 8.13
CA PHE A 112 17.27 5.40 6.82
C PHE A 112 18.71 4.89 6.71
N ARG A 113 18.83 3.66 6.19
CA ARG A 113 20.10 2.97 5.94
C ARG A 113 20.18 2.55 4.48
N PHE A 114 21.35 2.72 3.87
CA PHE A 114 21.59 2.37 2.47
C PHE A 114 23.04 2.01 2.19
N GLY A 115 23.29 1.46 0.99
CA GLY A 115 24.61 0.99 0.59
C GLY A 115 25.03 -0.30 1.31
N HIS A 116 26.23 -0.77 1.02
CA HIS A 116 26.75 -2.02 1.54
C HIS A 116 26.65 -2.08 3.07
N ARG A 117 25.98 -3.13 3.59
CA ARG A 117 25.75 -3.36 5.04
C ARG A 117 25.09 -2.17 5.77
N GLY A 118 24.35 -1.31 5.07
CA GLY A 118 23.70 -0.14 5.67
C GLY A 118 24.68 0.91 6.23
N GLN A 119 25.87 1.02 5.67
CA GLN A 119 26.89 1.99 6.10
C GLN A 119 26.50 3.43 5.78
N GLY A 120 25.66 3.65 4.75
CA GLY A 120 25.04 4.95 4.50
C GLY A 120 23.94 5.21 5.51
N THR A 121 23.93 6.37 6.12
CA THR A 121 22.98 6.85 7.12
C THR A 121 22.42 8.22 6.72
N ALA A 122 21.41 8.72 7.43
CA ALA A 122 20.93 10.08 7.24
C ALA A 122 22.04 11.13 7.46
N GLN A 123 22.97 10.90 8.42
CA GLN A 123 24.11 11.79 8.68
C GLN A 123 25.11 11.79 7.52
N THR A 124 25.47 10.60 7.00
CA THR A 124 26.40 10.50 5.86
C THR A 124 25.78 11.07 4.59
N LEU A 125 24.47 10.92 4.38
CA LEU A 125 23.74 11.56 3.29
C LEU A 125 23.83 13.08 3.40
N ALA A 126 23.52 13.62 4.58
CA ALA A 126 23.57 15.07 4.83
C ALA A 126 24.97 15.64 4.62
N GLN A 127 26.01 14.92 5.06
CA GLN A 127 27.41 15.30 4.83
C GLN A 127 27.75 15.32 3.34
N TYR A 128 27.44 14.24 2.61
CA TYR A 128 27.65 14.15 1.17
C TYR A 128 26.97 15.29 0.42
N CYS A 129 25.70 15.59 0.79
CA CYS A 129 24.96 16.67 0.14
C CYS A 129 25.59 18.05 0.41
N ARG A 130 26.12 18.31 1.60
CA ARG A 130 26.85 19.54 1.90
C ARG A 130 28.12 19.67 1.05
N GLU A 131 28.93 18.61 0.98
CA GLU A 131 30.17 18.57 0.21
C GLU A 131 29.93 18.79 -1.31
N GLU A 132 28.81 18.25 -1.81
CA GLU A 132 28.45 18.33 -3.23
C GLU A 132 27.51 19.51 -3.57
N ASN A 133 27.22 20.40 -2.60
CA ASN A 133 26.29 21.53 -2.72
C ASN A 133 24.90 21.11 -3.27
N LEU A 134 24.37 20.00 -2.76
CA LEU A 134 23.05 19.49 -3.12
C LEU A 134 22.00 19.84 -2.05
N PRO A 135 20.75 20.18 -2.42
CA PRO A 135 19.65 20.29 -1.47
C PRO A 135 19.34 18.92 -0.83
N TRP A 136 19.02 18.94 0.45
CA TRP A 136 18.68 17.71 1.20
C TRP A 136 17.78 18.03 2.39
N ALA A 137 17.06 16.99 2.84
CA ALA A 137 16.34 17.02 4.10
C ALA A 137 16.36 15.64 4.78
N VAL A 138 16.42 15.64 6.11
CA VAL A 138 16.18 14.47 6.96
C VAL A 138 14.88 14.70 7.70
N VAL A 139 13.93 13.79 7.54
CA VAL A 139 12.58 13.91 8.10
C VAL A 139 12.49 13.04 9.36
N PRO A 140 12.08 13.60 10.50
CA PRO A 140 11.92 12.83 11.72
C PRO A 140 10.76 11.84 11.64
N ASP A 141 10.81 10.81 12.49
CA ASP A 141 9.73 9.85 12.65
C ASP A 141 8.40 10.54 12.96
N GLN A 142 7.35 10.05 12.36
CA GLN A 142 5.99 10.51 12.64
C GLN A 142 5.38 9.70 13.77
N ILE A 143 4.78 10.40 14.73
CA ILE A 143 4.11 9.81 15.90
C ILE A 143 2.61 10.10 15.79
N VAL A 144 1.78 9.07 15.91
CA VAL A 144 0.32 9.17 15.96
C VAL A 144 -0.16 8.46 17.22
N ASP A 145 -0.94 9.14 18.06
CA ASP A 145 -1.41 8.63 19.36
C ASP A 145 -0.28 8.07 20.26
N GLY A 146 0.89 8.68 20.23
CA GLY A 146 2.05 8.22 21.00
C GLY A 146 2.78 7.01 20.40
N VAL A 147 2.36 6.51 19.25
CA VAL A 147 2.97 5.36 18.57
C VAL A 147 3.70 5.81 17.30
N ARG A 148 4.92 5.31 17.11
CA ARG A 148 5.69 5.55 15.88
C ARG A 148 4.99 4.93 14.67
N VAL A 149 4.80 5.71 13.61
CA VAL A 149 4.25 5.23 12.34
C VAL A 149 5.28 4.36 11.61
N SER A 150 4.97 3.09 11.39
CA SER A 150 5.85 2.17 10.67
C SER A 150 5.06 1.11 9.90
N SER A 151 5.63 0.59 8.80
CA SER A 151 5.03 -0.51 8.04
C SER A 151 4.83 -1.77 8.90
N THR A 152 5.72 -2.04 9.84
CA THR A 152 5.61 -3.19 10.76
C THR A 152 4.39 -3.07 11.66
N TYR A 153 4.17 -1.92 12.29
CA TYR A 153 2.99 -1.68 13.13
C TYR A 153 1.70 -1.78 12.32
N ILE A 154 1.66 -1.13 11.15
CA ILE A 154 0.48 -1.13 10.28
C ILE A 154 0.15 -2.55 9.81
N ARG A 155 1.14 -3.34 9.43
CA ARG A 155 0.96 -4.74 9.02
C ARG A 155 0.33 -5.57 10.14
N GLN A 156 0.78 -5.39 11.37
CA GLN A 156 0.19 -6.04 12.54
C GLN A 156 -1.29 -5.66 12.72
N GLN A 157 -1.66 -4.37 12.54
CA GLN A 157 -3.07 -3.94 12.64
C GLN A 157 -3.94 -4.58 11.55
N ILE A 158 -3.42 -4.67 10.31
CA ILE A 158 -4.10 -5.36 9.20
C ILE A 158 -4.33 -6.83 9.55
N GLU A 159 -3.31 -7.53 10.01
CA GLU A 159 -3.35 -8.97 10.33
C GLU A 159 -4.25 -9.29 11.54
N THR A 160 -4.34 -8.40 12.50
CA THR A 160 -5.23 -8.56 13.67
C THR A 160 -6.66 -8.09 13.42
N GLY A 161 -6.91 -7.39 12.30
CA GLY A 161 -8.22 -6.88 11.90
C GLY A 161 -8.58 -5.51 12.48
N ASP A 162 -7.65 -4.83 13.13
CA ASP A 162 -7.85 -3.41 13.50
C ASP A 162 -7.62 -2.51 12.28
N MET A 163 -8.52 -2.65 11.30
CA MET A 163 -8.44 -1.91 10.05
C MET A 163 -8.61 -0.40 10.27
N ALA A 164 -9.38 0.01 11.28
CA ALA A 164 -9.54 1.44 11.60
C ALA A 164 -8.21 2.07 12.01
N THR A 165 -7.45 1.43 12.88
CA THR A 165 -6.10 1.87 13.24
C THR A 165 -5.15 1.78 12.04
N ALA A 166 -5.19 0.71 11.25
CA ALA A 166 -4.37 0.60 10.04
C ALA A 166 -4.62 1.78 9.08
N VAL A 167 -5.88 2.12 8.78
CA VAL A 167 -6.27 3.25 7.93
C VAL A 167 -5.78 4.58 8.51
N LYS A 168 -5.91 4.77 9.83
CA LYS A 168 -5.43 5.97 10.51
C LYS A 168 -3.92 6.17 10.32
N PHE A 169 -3.12 5.13 10.50
CA PHE A 169 -1.66 5.19 10.37
C PHE A 169 -1.18 5.23 8.91
N LEU A 170 -1.92 4.60 8.00
CA LEU A 170 -1.69 4.75 6.56
C LEU A 170 -1.99 6.18 6.07
N GLY A 171 -3.00 6.83 6.63
CA GLY A 171 -3.54 8.09 6.11
C GLY A 171 -4.34 7.92 4.81
N HIS A 172 -4.73 6.68 4.51
CA HIS A 172 -5.60 6.27 3.41
C HIS A 172 -6.15 4.86 3.67
N PRO A 173 -7.24 4.43 3.00
CA PRO A 173 -7.71 3.06 3.09
C PRO A 173 -6.64 2.05 2.69
N HIS A 174 -6.61 0.88 3.33
CA HIS A 174 -5.79 -0.23 2.84
C HIS A 174 -6.34 -0.70 1.48
N ILE A 175 -5.49 -0.78 0.46
CA ILE A 175 -5.91 -1.11 -0.90
C ILE A 175 -5.47 -2.53 -1.30
N LEU A 176 -6.34 -3.19 -2.05
CA LEU A 176 -6.08 -4.46 -2.68
C LEU A 176 -6.58 -4.40 -4.12
N THR A 177 -5.66 -4.55 -5.07
CA THR A 177 -5.97 -4.57 -6.49
C THR A 177 -5.81 -5.98 -7.05
N GLY A 178 -6.81 -6.43 -7.80
CA GLY A 178 -6.80 -7.72 -8.45
C GLY A 178 -7.73 -7.80 -9.67
N THR A 179 -7.53 -8.81 -10.49
CA THR A 179 -8.45 -9.10 -11.60
C THR A 179 -9.66 -9.86 -11.07
N VAL A 180 -10.84 -9.44 -11.50
CA VAL A 180 -12.10 -10.12 -11.16
C VAL A 180 -12.20 -11.44 -11.91
N ILE A 181 -12.30 -12.54 -11.16
CA ILE A 181 -12.38 -13.90 -11.68
C ILE A 181 -13.76 -14.52 -11.42
N HIS A 182 -14.06 -15.60 -12.13
CA HIS A 182 -15.28 -16.37 -11.89
C HIS A 182 -15.24 -17.08 -10.54
N GLY A 183 -16.27 -16.86 -9.71
CA GLY A 183 -16.51 -17.59 -8.46
C GLY A 183 -17.55 -18.69 -8.59
N LYS A 184 -18.00 -19.25 -7.47
CA LYS A 184 -19.10 -20.27 -7.44
C LYS A 184 -20.47 -19.71 -7.78
N ALA A 185 -20.62 -18.42 -8.02
CA ALA A 185 -21.84 -17.68 -8.35
C ALA A 185 -23.02 -17.87 -7.37
N LEU A 186 -22.77 -18.38 -6.14
CA LEU A 186 -23.82 -18.58 -5.13
C LEU A 186 -24.51 -17.25 -4.73
N GLY A 187 -23.77 -16.16 -4.67
CA GLY A 187 -24.32 -14.84 -4.38
C GLY A 187 -25.35 -14.40 -5.42
N ARG A 188 -25.19 -14.80 -6.68
CA ARG A 188 -26.12 -14.46 -7.76
C ARG A 188 -27.53 -15.08 -7.53
N THR A 189 -27.60 -16.29 -6.99
CA THR A 189 -28.88 -16.96 -6.65
C THR A 189 -29.59 -16.29 -5.47
N LEU A 190 -28.85 -15.55 -4.65
CA LEU A 190 -29.37 -14.78 -3.51
C LEU A 190 -29.66 -13.31 -3.88
N GLY A 191 -29.50 -12.90 -5.14
CA GLY A 191 -29.61 -11.50 -5.53
C GLY A 191 -28.48 -10.62 -5.00
N ILE A 192 -27.33 -11.21 -4.66
CA ILE A 192 -26.14 -10.57 -4.07
C ILE A 192 -24.93 -10.92 -4.94
N PRO A 193 -24.81 -10.36 -6.15
CA PRO A 193 -23.69 -10.66 -7.05
C PRO A 193 -22.37 -10.19 -6.45
N THR A 194 -21.36 -11.08 -6.40
CA THR A 194 -20.04 -10.77 -5.85
C THR A 194 -18.96 -10.84 -6.90
N ALA A 195 -18.06 -9.86 -6.89
CA ALA A 195 -16.79 -9.90 -7.60
C ALA A 195 -15.79 -10.73 -6.77
N ASN A 196 -15.13 -11.69 -7.41
CA ASN A 196 -14.15 -12.53 -6.75
C ASN A 196 -12.74 -12.11 -7.18
N LEU A 197 -11.86 -11.88 -6.21
CA LEU A 197 -10.45 -11.58 -6.45
C LEU A 197 -9.57 -12.57 -5.69
N THR A 198 -8.34 -12.75 -6.15
CA THR A 198 -7.30 -13.47 -5.41
C THR A 198 -6.41 -12.48 -4.68
N LEU A 199 -6.06 -12.77 -3.43
CA LEU A 199 -5.05 -12.02 -2.71
C LEU A 199 -3.65 -12.39 -3.25
N PRO A 200 -2.84 -11.43 -3.71
CA PRO A 200 -1.45 -11.68 -4.07
C PRO A 200 -0.67 -12.28 -2.89
N LYS A 201 0.14 -13.31 -3.15
CA LYS A 201 0.82 -14.10 -2.11
C LYS A 201 1.81 -13.30 -1.28
N GLU A 202 2.37 -12.24 -1.85
CA GLU A 202 3.32 -11.34 -1.20
C GLU A 202 2.67 -10.39 -0.20
N LEU A 203 1.34 -10.25 -0.19
CA LEU A 203 0.67 -9.31 0.69
C LEU A 203 0.43 -9.88 2.09
N ALA A 204 0.42 -8.99 3.09
CA ALA A 204 -0.10 -9.25 4.41
C ALA A 204 -1.57 -9.65 4.29
N VAL A 205 -1.96 -10.73 4.98
CA VAL A 205 -3.33 -11.23 4.92
C VAL A 205 -4.14 -10.54 6.01
N PRO A 206 -5.13 -9.70 5.67
CA PRO A 206 -6.03 -9.15 6.66
C PRO A 206 -6.77 -10.27 7.41
N LYS A 207 -7.14 -10.04 8.65
CA LYS A 207 -7.94 -10.98 9.43
C LYS A 207 -9.15 -11.45 8.63
N PHE A 208 -9.44 -12.74 8.65
CA PHE A 208 -10.62 -13.27 7.95
C PHE A 208 -11.92 -12.74 8.55
N GLY A 209 -12.84 -12.37 7.65
CA GLY A 209 -14.13 -11.80 8.04
C GLY A 209 -14.68 -10.82 7.01
N VAL A 210 -15.63 -10.03 7.42
CA VAL A 210 -16.38 -9.11 6.58
C VAL A 210 -15.94 -7.67 6.84
N TYR A 211 -15.75 -6.92 5.75
CA TYR A 211 -15.24 -5.56 5.78
C TYR A 211 -16.15 -4.58 5.08
N VAL A 212 -16.16 -3.34 5.57
CA VAL A 212 -16.60 -2.17 4.80
C VAL A 212 -15.49 -1.81 3.82
N CYS A 213 -15.84 -1.81 2.55
CA CYS A 213 -14.94 -1.40 1.48
C CYS A 213 -15.60 -0.36 0.58
N SER A 214 -14.78 0.31 -0.23
CA SER A 214 -15.22 1.06 -1.40
C SER A 214 -14.38 0.69 -2.62
N CYS A 215 -14.88 1.02 -3.80
CA CYS A 215 -14.12 0.95 -5.04
C CYS A 215 -14.52 2.09 -5.97
N ASN A 216 -13.60 2.50 -6.83
CA ASN A 216 -13.89 3.44 -7.91
C ASN A 216 -14.07 2.64 -9.20
N LEU A 217 -15.22 2.79 -9.83
CA LEU A 217 -15.54 2.21 -11.12
C LEU A 217 -16.01 3.33 -12.05
N ASP A 218 -15.27 3.53 -13.13
CA ASP A 218 -15.59 4.51 -14.18
C ASP A 218 -15.78 5.94 -13.62
N GLY A 219 -14.96 6.31 -12.61
CA GLY A 219 -14.97 7.64 -11.97
C GLY A 219 -16.01 7.81 -10.87
N LYS A 220 -16.86 6.81 -10.59
CA LYS A 220 -17.84 6.82 -9.50
C LYS A 220 -17.40 5.91 -8.35
N VAL A 221 -17.52 6.40 -7.13
CA VAL A 221 -17.23 5.62 -5.90
C VAL A 221 -18.48 4.84 -5.50
N TYR A 222 -18.29 3.54 -5.30
CA TYR A 222 -19.31 2.60 -4.83
C TYR A 222 -18.94 2.05 -3.48
N ALA A 223 -19.94 1.85 -2.62
CA ALA A 223 -19.80 1.07 -1.41
C ALA A 223 -19.69 -0.42 -1.74
N ALA A 224 -18.93 -1.15 -0.92
CA ALA A 224 -18.84 -2.60 -1.04
C ALA A 224 -18.78 -3.27 0.32
N VAL A 225 -19.35 -4.47 0.39
CA VAL A 225 -19.17 -5.42 1.50
C VAL A 225 -18.27 -6.53 1.01
N THR A 226 -17.12 -6.71 1.66
CA THR A 226 -16.12 -7.67 1.20
C THR A 226 -15.92 -8.75 2.26
N ASN A 227 -16.09 -10.01 1.89
CA ASN A 227 -15.69 -11.16 2.68
C ASN A 227 -14.28 -11.61 2.30
N LEU A 228 -13.41 -11.74 3.30
CA LEU A 228 -12.08 -12.32 3.20
C LEU A 228 -12.10 -13.66 3.94
N GLY A 229 -11.77 -14.74 3.24
CA GLY A 229 -11.79 -16.09 3.82
C GLY A 229 -10.87 -17.05 3.09
N THR A 230 -10.95 -18.33 3.46
CA THR A 230 -10.20 -19.40 2.78
C THR A 230 -11.15 -20.36 2.07
N ARG A 231 -10.72 -20.84 0.90
CA ARG A 231 -11.35 -21.99 0.27
C ARG A 231 -10.48 -23.22 0.52
N PRO A 232 -11.01 -24.27 1.16
CA PRO A 232 -10.29 -25.54 1.22
C PRO A 232 -10.03 -26.05 -0.20
N THR A 233 -8.77 -26.24 -0.54
CA THR A 233 -8.32 -26.93 -1.76
C THR A 233 -7.39 -28.05 -1.39
N VAL A 234 -7.27 -29.08 -2.24
CA VAL A 234 -6.40 -30.26 -2.00
C VAL A 234 -4.92 -29.89 -1.83
N ALA A 235 -4.52 -28.67 -2.28
CA ALA A 235 -3.12 -28.19 -2.25
C ALA A 235 -2.88 -27.02 -1.28
N GLY A 236 -3.74 -26.82 -0.26
CA GLY A 236 -3.67 -25.67 0.67
C GLY A 236 -4.70 -24.59 0.33
N GLY A 237 -5.27 -23.96 1.37
CA GLY A 237 -6.36 -22.98 1.19
C GLY A 237 -5.86 -21.69 0.55
N ASN A 238 -6.38 -21.34 -0.62
CA ASN A 238 -6.18 -20.01 -1.20
C ASN A 238 -7.05 -19.00 -0.48
N VAL A 239 -6.48 -17.85 -0.12
CA VAL A 239 -7.24 -16.71 0.39
C VAL A 239 -8.12 -16.17 -0.73
N THR A 240 -9.42 -16.03 -0.46
CA THR A 240 -10.40 -15.48 -1.40
C THR A 240 -10.93 -14.16 -0.89
N VAL A 241 -11.16 -13.25 -1.82
CA VAL A 241 -11.76 -11.94 -1.58
C VAL A 241 -13.04 -11.88 -2.40
N GLU A 242 -14.19 -11.83 -1.73
CA GLU A 242 -15.51 -11.78 -2.37
C GLU A 242 -16.18 -10.45 -2.02
N ALA A 243 -16.30 -9.55 -3.00
CA ALA A 243 -16.84 -8.21 -2.81
C ALA A 243 -18.22 -8.07 -3.46
N TRP A 244 -19.24 -7.75 -2.67
CA TRP A 244 -20.52 -7.26 -3.20
C TRP A 244 -20.43 -5.74 -3.32
N ILE A 245 -20.49 -5.24 -4.56
CA ILE A 245 -20.48 -3.80 -4.88
C ILE A 245 -21.93 -3.35 -4.90
N LEU A 246 -22.27 -2.44 -3.99
CA LEU A 246 -23.66 -1.99 -3.82
C LEU A 246 -24.04 -1.03 -4.95
N ASP A 247 -25.27 -1.13 -5.43
CA ASP A 247 -25.82 -0.30 -6.51
C ASP A 247 -25.06 -0.37 -7.84
N TYR A 248 -24.32 -1.47 -8.06
CA TYR A 248 -23.61 -1.72 -9.30
C TYR A 248 -24.17 -2.97 -10.00
N ALA A 249 -24.57 -2.82 -11.28
CA ALA A 249 -25.17 -3.91 -12.07
C ALA A 249 -24.33 -4.30 -13.31
N GLY A 250 -23.13 -3.73 -13.48
CA GLY A 250 -22.27 -4.00 -14.64
C GLY A 250 -21.51 -5.32 -14.55
N ASP A 251 -20.97 -5.79 -15.67
CA ASP A 251 -20.05 -6.92 -15.73
C ASP A 251 -18.62 -6.46 -15.37
N LEU A 252 -17.99 -7.17 -14.44
CA LEU A 252 -16.64 -6.90 -13.97
C LEU A 252 -15.64 -8.01 -14.30
N TYR A 253 -16.07 -9.13 -14.89
CA TYR A 253 -15.17 -10.24 -15.19
C TYR A 253 -14.02 -9.82 -16.11
N GLY A 254 -12.80 -10.22 -15.72
CA GLY A 254 -11.58 -9.86 -16.41
C GLY A 254 -11.12 -8.40 -16.20
N ARG A 255 -11.95 -7.54 -15.60
CA ARG A 255 -11.56 -6.17 -15.26
C ARG A 255 -10.71 -6.16 -14.01
N GLU A 256 -9.82 -5.17 -13.92
CA GLU A 256 -9.11 -4.86 -12.70
C GLU A 256 -10.01 -4.10 -11.72
N LEU A 257 -10.04 -4.54 -10.48
CA LEU A 257 -10.79 -3.90 -9.40
C LEU A 257 -9.84 -3.58 -8.25
N THR A 258 -9.86 -2.34 -7.78
CA THR A 258 -9.19 -1.90 -6.55
C THR A 258 -10.22 -1.73 -5.45
N LEU A 259 -10.12 -2.58 -4.44
CA LEU A 259 -10.90 -2.47 -3.20
C LEU A 259 -10.14 -1.63 -2.18
N GLN A 260 -10.83 -0.70 -1.55
CA GLN A 260 -10.34 0.14 -0.47
C GLN A 260 -10.98 -0.34 0.84
N PHE A 261 -10.21 -0.93 1.72
CA PHE A 261 -10.65 -1.46 3.01
C PHE A 261 -10.67 -0.34 4.06
N HIS A 262 -11.82 -0.12 4.69
CA HIS A 262 -12.02 0.96 5.66
C HIS A 262 -12.18 0.44 7.09
N TYR A 263 -13.00 -0.59 7.27
CA TYR A 263 -13.39 -1.05 8.60
C TYR A 263 -13.71 -2.53 8.63
N PHE A 264 -13.33 -3.22 9.72
CA PHE A 264 -13.69 -4.62 9.98
C PHE A 264 -15.08 -4.68 10.62
N LEU A 265 -16.04 -5.31 9.96
CA LEU A 265 -17.42 -5.40 10.44
C LEU A 265 -17.61 -6.54 11.45
N ARG A 266 -17.15 -7.74 11.12
CA ARG A 266 -17.35 -8.96 11.90
C ARG A 266 -16.48 -10.11 11.38
N PRO A 267 -16.22 -11.14 12.22
CA PRO A 267 -15.62 -12.39 11.76
C PRO A 267 -16.56 -13.18 10.83
N GLU A 268 -16.02 -14.18 10.15
CA GLU A 268 -16.83 -15.18 9.46
C GLU A 268 -17.70 -15.94 10.47
N GLN A 269 -18.91 -16.28 10.04
CA GLN A 269 -19.84 -17.07 10.85
C GLN A 269 -20.64 -18.03 9.98
N LYS A 270 -21.05 -19.15 10.56
CA LYS A 270 -21.97 -20.10 9.91
C LYS A 270 -23.41 -19.68 10.12
N PHE A 271 -24.25 -19.88 9.14
CA PHE A 271 -25.68 -19.59 9.21
C PHE A 271 -26.47 -20.88 9.06
N PRO A 272 -27.61 -21.01 9.77
CA PRO A 272 -28.44 -22.22 9.73
C PRO A 272 -29.09 -22.43 8.35
N ASP A 273 -29.40 -21.34 7.65
CA ASP A 273 -30.07 -21.35 6.35
C ASP A 273 -29.68 -20.14 5.49
N LEU A 274 -30.09 -20.18 4.24
CA LEU A 274 -29.83 -19.13 3.25
C LEU A 274 -30.53 -17.82 3.53
N GLN A 275 -31.72 -17.85 4.16
CA GLN A 275 -32.48 -16.65 4.48
C GLN A 275 -31.77 -15.84 5.56
N THR A 276 -31.30 -16.52 6.62
CA THR A 276 -30.52 -15.90 7.70
C THR A 276 -29.21 -15.31 7.17
N LEU A 277 -28.51 -16.01 6.28
CA LEU A 277 -27.31 -15.51 5.60
C LEU A 277 -27.64 -14.24 4.80
N GLN A 278 -28.69 -14.27 3.96
CA GLN A 278 -29.09 -13.12 3.15
C GLN A 278 -29.47 -11.92 4.01
N ALA A 279 -30.23 -12.14 5.10
CA ALA A 279 -30.59 -11.06 6.01
C ALA A 279 -29.35 -10.42 6.68
N GLN A 280 -28.34 -11.23 7.04
CA GLN A 280 -27.10 -10.71 7.60
C GLN A 280 -26.31 -9.89 6.57
N ILE A 281 -26.16 -10.38 5.33
CA ILE A 281 -25.44 -9.66 4.28
C ILE A 281 -26.11 -8.31 3.99
N ARG A 282 -27.44 -8.23 3.98
CA ARG A 282 -28.15 -6.95 3.82
C ARG A 282 -27.92 -5.99 4.99
N ARG A 283 -27.83 -6.47 6.23
CA ARG A 283 -27.46 -5.67 7.41
C ARG A 283 -26.01 -5.12 7.26
N ASP A 284 -25.10 -5.97 6.81
CA ASP A 284 -23.71 -5.56 6.55
C ASP A 284 -23.65 -4.48 5.47
N ALA A 285 -24.46 -4.59 4.40
CA ALA A 285 -24.58 -3.59 3.35
C ALA A 285 -25.07 -2.24 3.88
N SER A 286 -26.14 -2.22 4.65
CA SER A 286 -26.67 -0.98 5.27
C SER A 286 -25.64 -0.31 6.18
N ARG A 287 -24.84 -1.10 6.91
CA ARG A 287 -23.74 -0.57 7.74
C ARG A 287 -22.61 0.02 6.86
N ALA A 288 -22.27 -0.63 5.76
CA ALA A 288 -21.26 -0.15 4.83
C ALA A 288 -21.68 1.18 4.17
N GLU A 289 -22.91 1.29 3.70
CA GLU A 289 -23.46 2.55 3.16
C GLU A 289 -23.44 3.67 4.20
N SER A 290 -23.91 3.39 5.42
CA SER A 290 -23.94 4.38 6.51
C SER A 290 -22.52 4.85 6.87
N TYR A 291 -21.55 3.96 6.89
CA TYR A 291 -20.15 4.30 7.14
C TYR A 291 -19.61 5.22 6.04
N LEU A 292 -19.80 4.87 4.78
CA LEU A 292 -19.26 5.64 3.67
C LEU A 292 -19.93 7.02 3.53
N ARG A 293 -21.24 7.13 3.75
CA ARG A 293 -21.93 8.43 3.79
C ARG A 293 -21.37 9.35 4.88
N LYS A 294 -20.97 8.80 6.02
CA LYS A 294 -20.44 9.58 7.13
C LYS A 294 -19.00 10.06 6.94
N PHE A 295 -18.17 9.30 6.23
CA PHE A 295 -16.73 9.52 6.20
C PHE A 295 -16.15 9.83 4.81
N LEU A 296 -16.89 9.63 3.72
CA LEU A 296 -16.39 9.80 2.35
C LEU A 296 -17.30 10.66 1.45
N LEU A 297 -18.51 10.97 1.83
CA LEU A 297 -19.46 11.86 1.17
C LEU A 297 -19.83 13.04 2.07
#